data_d999c2f783d19bf6b8e7f3633cf2630d
#
_entry.id   d999c2f783d19bf6b8e7f3633cf2630d
#
_cell.length_a   1.000
_cell.length_b   1.000
_cell.length_c   1.000
_cell.angle_alpha   90.00
_cell.angle_beta   90.00
_cell.angle_gamma   90.00
#
_symmetry.space_group_name_H-M   'P 1'
#
loop_
_entity.id
_entity.type
_entity.pdbx_description
1 polymer ?
#
loop_
_entity_poly.entity_id
_entity_poly.type
_entity_poly.pdbx_seq_one_letter_code
_entity_poly.pdbx_strand_id
1 'polypeptide(L)'
;MLFRSIALELQYARSLEGKQIAERSLVEIQRGGTVAAADASRWLASMNQLFPDVNRGDRLTGVHQPGEAVRFYFNGALRGEVRDADFARRFFGIWLAPSTSEPKLRLALLGPPRAGP
;
A
#
# COMPACT_ATOMS: atom_id res chain seq x y z
N MET A 1 -1.19 25.11 -4.80
CA MET A 1 -0.44 23.90 -4.53
C MET A 1 -1.05 22.69 -5.22
N LEU A 2 -0.22 21.90 -5.83
CA LEU A 2 -0.67 20.72 -6.51
C LEU A 2 -0.51 19.51 -5.62
N PHE A 3 -1.57 18.75 -5.49
CA PHE A 3 -1.53 17.47 -4.81
C PHE A 3 -1.51 16.38 -5.85
N ARG A 4 -0.61 15.46 -5.68
CA ARG A 4 -0.54 14.33 -6.57
C ARG A 4 -0.97 13.09 -5.84
N SER A 5 -1.82 12.33 -6.49
CA SER A 5 -2.13 10.99 -6.04
C SER A 5 -1.10 10.06 -6.63
N ILE A 6 -0.62 9.15 -5.82
CA ILE A 6 0.31 8.13 -6.26
C ILE A 6 -0.39 6.80 -6.15
N ALA A 7 -0.41 6.08 -7.25
CA ALA A 7 -0.92 4.73 -7.25
C ALA A 7 0.25 3.78 -7.35
N LEU A 8 0.32 2.85 -6.42
CA LEU A 8 1.35 1.84 -6.37
C LEU A 8 0.69 0.51 -6.66
N GLU A 9 1.08 -0.12 -7.76
CA GLU A 9 0.53 -1.41 -8.12
C GLU A 9 1.57 -2.49 -7.91
N LEU A 10 1.19 -3.50 -7.14
CA LEU A 10 2.01 -4.68 -6.92
C LEU A 10 1.39 -5.82 -7.69
N GLN A 11 2.12 -6.35 -8.65
CA GLN A 11 1.68 -7.53 -9.36
C GLN A 11 2.44 -8.73 -8.82
N TYR A 12 1.70 -9.75 -8.45
CA TYR A 12 2.29 -10.89 -7.77
C TYR A 12 2.69 -11.96 -8.75
N ALA A 13 3.88 -12.53 -8.53
CA ALA A 13 4.42 -13.57 -9.40
C ALA A 13 4.14 -14.97 -8.86
N ARG A 14 3.54 -15.05 -7.68
CA ARG A 14 3.20 -16.32 -7.04
C ARG A 14 2.07 -16.09 -6.06
N SER A 15 1.51 -17.18 -5.58
CA SER A 15 0.44 -17.09 -4.58
C SER A 15 1.00 -16.72 -3.21
N LEU A 16 0.30 -15.84 -2.51
CA LEU A 16 0.62 -15.44 -1.15
C LEU A 16 -0.69 -15.24 -0.40
N GLU A 17 -0.65 -15.51 0.88
CA GLU A 17 -1.79 -15.19 1.73
C GLU A 17 -1.79 -13.71 2.05
N GLY A 18 -2.97 -13.12 2.15
CA GLY A 18 -3.09 -11.70 2.52
C GLY A 18 -2.41 -11.39 3.84
N LYS A 19 -2.47 -12.31 4.78
CA LYS A 19 -1.79 -12.20 6.05
C LYS A 19 -0.28 -12.04 5.87
N GLN A 20 0.30 -12.77 4.94
CA GLN A 20 1.73 -12.68 4.66
C GLN A 20 2.09 -11.31 4.09
N ILE A 21 1.24 -10.81 3.22
CA ILE A 21 1.45 -9.48 2.63
C ILE A 21 1.40 -8.42 3.72
N ALA A 22 0.44 -8.54 4.62
CA ALA A 22 0.30 -7.58 5.71
C ALA A 22 1.50 -7.62 6.65
N GLU A 23 1.93 -8.81 7.04
CA GLU A 23 3.07 -8.96 7.92
C GLU A 23 4.35 -8.43 7.31
N ARG A 24 4.57 -8.72 6.04
CA ARG A 24 5.75 -8.24 5.35
C ARG A 24 5.72 -6.71 5.24
N SER A 25 4.57 -6.15 4.95
CA SER A 25 4.43 -4.71 4.87
C SER A 25 4.78 -4.04 6.19
N LEU A 26 4.31 -4.60 7.29
CA LEU A 26 4.62 -4.05 8.61
C LEU A 26 6.12 -4.13 8.91
N VAL A 27 6.74 -5.25 8.59
CA VAL A 27 8.19 -5.40 8.78
C VAL A 27 8.94 -4.32 8.02
N GLU A 28 8.56 -4.06 6.78
CA GLU A 28 9.22 -3.04 5.99
C GLU A 28 8.97 -1.64 6.53
N ILE A 29 7.76 -1.37 7.00
CA ILE A 29 7.47 -0.10 7.65
C ILE A 29 8.37 0.11 8.86
N GLN A 30 8.50 -0.92 9.68
CA GLN A 30 9.33 -0.85 10.89
C GLN A 30 10.81 -0.69 10.57
N ARG A 31 11.24 -1.25 9.45
CA ARG A 31 12.62 -1.08 9.01
C ARG A 31 12.92 0.37 8.65
N GLY A 32 11.94 1.09 8.16
CA GLY A 32 12.09 2.49 7.79
C GLY A 32 12.04 3.47 8.96
N GLY A 33 11.67 3.01 10.16
CA GLY A 33 11.60 3.87 11.32
C GLY A 33 10.81 3.24 12.43
N THR A 34 11.00 3.75 13.63
CA THR A 34 10.33 3.24 14.82
C THR A 34 8.82 3.45 14.73
N VAL A 35 8.07 2.44 15.09
CA VAL A 35 6.62 2.49 15.13
C VAL A 35 6.17 2.09 16.53
N ALA A 36 5.28 2.88 17.13
CA ALA A 36 4.72 2.54 18.41
C ALA A 36 3.95 1.23 18.34
N ALA A 37 4.03 0.42 19.39
CA ALA A 37 3.40 -0.90 19.39
C ALA A 37 1.90 -0.84 19.10
N ALA A 38 1.21 0.17 19.64
CA ALA A 38 -0.22 0.32 19.41
C ALA A 38 -0.52 0.60 17.94
N ASP A 39 0.31 1.42 17.30
CA ASP A 39 0.14 1.72 15.88
C ASP A 39 0.42 0.49 15.03
N ALA A 40 1.48 -0.24 15.36
CA ALA A 40 1.82 -1.45 14.63
C ALA A 40 0.68 -2.47 14.66
N SER A 41 0.08 -2.67 15.84
CA SER A 41 -1.05 -3.59 15.97
C SER A 41 -2.25 -3.13 15.17
N ARG A 42 -2.56 -1.84 15.24
CA ARG A 42 -3.71 -1.28 14.54
C ARG A 42 -3.53 -1.38 13.03
N TRP A 43 -2.34 -1.06 12.55
CA TRP A 43 -2.06 -1.10 11.12
C TRP A 43 -2.07 -2.52 10.58
N LEU A 44 -1.51 -3.46 11.35
CA LEU A 44 -1.53 -4.86 10.95
C LEU A 44 -2.96 -5.38 10.84
N ALA A 45 -3.81 -5.04 11.82
CA ALA A 45 -5.20 -5.45 11.79
C ALA A 45 -5.92 -4.90 10.57
N SER A 46 -5.68 -3.63 10.25
CA SER A 46 -6.29 -3.01 9.07
C SER A 46 -5.84 -3.69 7.79
N MET A 47 -4.55 -3.95 7.67
CA MET A 47 -4.02 -4.62 6.48
C MET A 47 -4.56 -6.04 6.36
N ASN A 48 -4.67 -6.77 7.47
CA ASN A 48 -5.24 -8.11 7.44
C ASN A 48 -6.69 -8.12 6.95
N GLN A 49 -7.43 -7.07 7.27
CA GLN A 49 -8.79 -6.93 6.80
C GLN A 49 -8.88 -6.65 5.31
N LEU A 50 -7.94 -5.89 4.79
CA LEU A 50 -8.03 -5.36 3.44
C LEU A 50 -7.30 -6.20 2.40
N PHE A 51 -6.23 -6.87 2.79
CA PHE A 51 -5.40 -7.60 1.84
C PHE A 51 -5.94 -9.00 1.64
N PRO A 52 -6.35 -9.34 0.40
CA PRO A 52 -6.82 -10.68 0.11
C PRO A 52 -5.66 -11.61 -0.14
N ASP A 53 -5.96 -12.91 -0.17
CA ASP A 53 -5.02 -13.87 -0.72
C ASP A 53 -4.88 -13.60 -2.21
N VAL A 54 -3.66 -13.68 -2.69
CA VAL A 54 -3.39 -13.40 -4.09
C VAL A 54 -2.82 -14.62 -4.79
N ASN A 55 -3.05 -14.67 -6.09
CA ASN A 55 -2.49 -15.69 -6.96
C ASN A 55 -1.59 -15.02 -7.98
N ARG A 56 -0.84 -15.82 -8.69
CA ARG A 56 0.02 -15.30 -9.73
C ARG A 56 -0.79 -14.45 -10.71
N GLY A 57 -0.30 -13.27 -10.99
CA GLY A 57 -0.95 -12.33 -11.89
C GLY A 57 -1.88 -11.35 -11.22
N ASP A 58 -2.28 -11.61 -9.98
CA ASP A 58 -3.14 -10.68 -9.26
C ASP A 58 -2.42 -9.39 -8.96
N ARG A 59 -3.19 -8.31 -8.85
CA ARG A 59 -2.67 -6.98 -8.60
C ARG A 59 -3.33 -6.38 -7.38
N LEU A 60 -2.49 -5.87 -6.48
CA LEU A 60 -2.95 -5.10 -5.34
C LEU A 60 -2.47 -3.67 -5.55
N THR A 61 -3.40 -2.74 -5.54
CA THR A 61 -3.08 -1.35 -5.84
C THR A 61 -3.40 -0.48 -4.63
N GLY A 62 -2.44 0.33 -4.23
CA GLY A 62 -2.65 1.34 -3.21
C GLY A 62 -2.66 2.71 -3.86
N VAL A 63 -3.67 3.50 -3.56
CA VAL A 63 -3.75 4.87 -4.05
C VAL A 63 -3.59 5.80 -2.85
N HIS A 64 -2.54 6.58 -2.87
CA HIS A 64 -2.22 7.50 -1.79
C HIS A 64 -3.02 8.79 -1.94
N GLN A 65 -3.75 9.13 -0.91
CA GLN A 65 -4.41 10.43 -0.79
C GLN A 65 -3.62 11.23 0.22
N PRO A 66 -2.78 12.16 -0.23
CA PRO A 66 -1.85 12.86 0.66
C PRO A 66 -2.56 13.52 1.83
N GLY A 67 -2.01 13.32 3.03
CA GLY A 67 -2.55 13.90 4.24
C GLY A 67 -3.81 13.22 4.75
N GLU A 68 -4.29 12.18 4.11
CA GLU A 68 -5.55 11.56 4.50
C GLU A 68 -5.48 10.06 4.67
N ALA A 69 -5.24 9.34 3.56
CA ALA A 69 -5.52 7.92 3.57
C ALA A 69 -4.80 7.19 2.45
N VAL A 70 -4.90 5.88 2.48
CA VAL A 70 -4.58 5.05 1.32
C VAL A 70 -5.78 4.17 1.04
N ARG A 71 -6.16 4.09 -0.22
CA ARG A 71 -7.21 3.19 -0.69
C ARG A 71 -6.58 2.00 -1.35
N PHE A 72 -7.13 0.83 -1.06
CA PHE A 72 -6.61 -0.42 -1.63
C PHE A 72 -7.61 -1.03 -2.58
N TYR A 73 -7.11 -1.48 -3.71
CA TYR A 73 -7.89 -2.11 -4.76
C TYR A 73 -7.27 -3.47 -5.08
N PHE A 74 -8.10 -4.44 -5.34
CA PHE A 74 -7.66 -5.77 -5.75
C PHE A 74 -8.18 -6.04 -7.14
N ASN A 75 -7.27 -6.20 -8.09
CA ASN A 75 -7.64 -6.37 -9.50
C ASN A 75 -8.64 -5.33 -9.97
N GLY A 76 -8.45 -4.10 -9.51
CA GLY A 76 -9.30 -2.98 -9.88
C GLY A 76 -10.53 -2.76 -9.02
N ALA A 77 -10.84 -3.67 -8.10
CA ALA A 77 -12.01 -3.53 -7.25
C ALA A 77 -11.62 -2.97 -5.90
N LEU A 78 -12.36 -1.98 -5.43
CA LEU A 78 -12.07 -1.35 -4.14
C LEU A 78 -12.23 -2.34 -3.00
N ARG A 79 -11.22 -2.42 -2.17
CA ARG A 79 -11.25 -3.23 -0.95
C ARG A 79 -11.60 -2.40 0.28
N GLY A 80 -11.11 -1.18 0.32
CA GLY A 80 -11.32 -0.29 1.45
C GLY A 80 -10.19 0.70 1.57
N GLU A 81 -10.17 1.40 2.69
CA GLU A 81 -9.14 2.40 2.90
C GLU A 81 -8.67 2.41 4.33
N VAL A 82 -7.46 2.89 4.54
CA VAL A 82 -6.91 3.16 5.87
C VAL A 82 -6.78 4.68 5.98
N ARG A 83 -7.60 5.28 6.83
CA ARG A 83 -7.59 6.73 7.01
C ARG A 83 -6.64 7.11 8.13
N ASP A 84 -5.37 7.02 7.81
CA ASP A 84 -4.30 7.31 8.75
C ASP A 84 -3.14 7.86 7.92
N ALA A 85 -2.92 9.16 8.02
CA ALA A 85 -1.90 9.82 7.19
C ALA A 85 -0.50 9.29 7.48
N ASP A 86 -0.20 8.95 8.72
CA ASP A 86 1.11 8.42 9.07
C ASP A 86 1.31 7.02 8.46
N PHE A 87 0.31 6.18 8.55
CA PHE A 87 0.37 4.88 7.89
C PHE A 87 0.59 5.04 6.40
N ALA A 88 -0.19 5.92 5.77
CA ALA A 88 -0.10 6.11 4.33
C ALA A 88 1.30 6.54 3.92
N ARG A 89 1.86 7.50 4.63
CA ARG A 89 3.21 7.99 4.35
C ARG A 89 4.25 6.89 4.47
N ARG A 90 4.15 6.11 5.53
CA ARG A 90 5.12 5.04 5.78
C ARG A 90 4.94 3.88 4.81
N PHE A 91 3.69 3.54 4.49
CA PHE A 91 3.42 2.44 3.56
C PHE A 91 3.99 2.74 2.18
N PHE A 92 3.74 3.94 1.67
CA PHE A 92 4.29 4.30 0.38
C PHE A 92 5.81 4.47 0.44
N GLY A 93 6.32 4.86 1.59
CA GLY A 93 7.76 4.99 1.77
C GLY A 93 8.51 3.69 1.55
N ILE A 94 7.95 2.56 1.99
CA ILE A 94 8.65 1.28 1.82
C ILE A 94 8.76 0.87 0.37
N TRP A 95 7.74 1.16 -0.42
CA TRP A 95 7.72 0.75 -1.83
C TRP A 95 8.51 1.70 -2.71
N LEU A 96 8.70 2.94 -2.26
CA LEU A 96 9.48 3.91 -3.00
C LEU A 96 10.96 3.88 -2.63
N ALA A 97 11.31 3.19 -1.56
CA ALA A 97 12.69 3.12 -1.11
C ALA A 97 13.52 2.29 -2.09
N PRO A 98 14.75 2.74 -2.40
CA PRO A 98 15.60 1.96 -3.29
C PRO A 98 15.95 0.58 -2.73
N SER A 99 15.84 0.42 -1.42
CA SER A 99 16.19 -0.84 -0.77
C SER A 99 15.07 -1.86 -0.75
N THR A 100 13.91 -1.54 -1.32
CA THR A 100 12.82 -2.49 -1.30
C THR A 100 13.19 -3.75 -2.04
N SER A 101 12.78 -4.90 -1.48
CA SER A 101 13.11 -6.19 -2.04
C SER A 101 11.98 -6.77 -2.89
N GLU A 102 10.90 -6.05 -3.05
CA GLU A 102 9.78 -6.57 -3.83
C GLU A 102 10.10 -6.58 -5.31
N PRO A 103 9.96 -7.72 -5.95
CA PRO A 103 10.44 -7.86 -7.33
C PRO A 103 9.51 -7.28 -8.39
N LYS A 104 8.23 -7.21 -8.12
CA LYS A 104 7.26 -6.76 -9.14
C LYS A 104 6.52 -5.54 -8.67
N LEU A 105 7.16 -4.42 -8.83
CA LEU A 105 6.62 -3.15 -8.39
C LEU A 105 6.35 -2.26 -9.57
N ARG A 106 5.15 -1.72 -9.63
CA ARG A 106 4.80 -0.69 -10.60
C ARG A 106 4.35 0.55 -9.86
N LEU A 107 4.95 1.65 -10.22
CA LEU A 107 4.57 2.94 -9.67
C LEU A 107 3.96 3.78 -10.77
N ALA A 108 2.75 4.23 -10.53
CA ALA A 108 2.09 5.14 -11.45
C ALA A 108 1.84 6.46 -10.73
N LEU A 109 2.32 7.53 -11.30
CA LEU A 109 2.04 8.86 -10.80
C LEU A 109 0.77 9.35 -11.45
N LEU A 110 -0.25 9.51 -10.65
CA LEU A 110 -1.49 10.10 -11.11
C LEU A 110 -1.37 11.59 -10.88
N GLY A 111 -1.50 12.35 -11.89
CA GLY A 111 -1.46 13.80 -11.75
C GLY A 111 -2.58 14.28 -10.84
N PRO A 112 -2.68 15.61 -10.64
CA PRO A 112 -3.83 16.13 -9.93
C PRO A 112 -5.08 15.70 -10.67
N PRO A 113 -6.21 15.59 -9.96
CA PRO A 113 -7.45 15.20 -10.60
C PRO A 113 -7.68 16.11 -11.79
N ARG A 114 -8.04 15.53 -12.88
CA ARG A 114 -8.29 16.32 -14.06
C ARG A 114 -9.57 15.87 -14.71
N ALA A 115 -10.21 16.84 -15.27
CA ALA A 115 -11.42 16.59 -16.00
C ALA A 115 -11.05 15.83 -17.24
N GLY A 116 -11.65 14.74 -17.36
CA GLY A 116 -11.34 13.91 -18.48
C GLY A 116 -10.07 13.13 -18.24
N PRO A 117 -9.78 12.40 -19.18
CA PRO A 117 -8.72 11.41 -19.15
C PRO A 117 -7.37 11.99 -19.08
#